data_5167412611dcf2252d43b8b874ec0059
#
_entry.id   5167412611dcf2252d43b8b874ec0059
#
_cell.length_a   1.000
_cell.length_b   1.000
_cell.length_c   1.000
_cell.angle_alpha   90.00
_cell.angle_beta   90.00
_cell.angle_gamma   90.00
#
_symmetry.space_group_name_H-M   'P 1'
#
loop_
_entity.id
_entity.type
_entity.pdbx_description
1 polymer ?
#
loop_
_entity_poly.entity_id
_entity_poly.type
_entity_poly.pdbx_seq_one_letter_code
_entity_poly.pdbx_strand_id
1 'polypeptide(L)'
;TTMTEDVIQRITTFFQTSPDVKNREIKLEWSGDKRDLPTAEAEISRVQASIIKWYTSEYHNGRQVLDEIQTPSAINSELYTKMIYLTRNWSLYPNGDGCVTISSPEIKNKYPAAICLALGFFLSIVISVMFCLVKKMVDEYQQNSGQ
;
A
#
# COMPACT_ATOMS: atom_id res chain seq x y z
N THR A 1 3.64 8.80 -25.10
CA THR A 1 4.28 7.52 -24.66
C THR A 1 3.34 6.87 -23.66
N THR A 2 2.78 5.72 -23.98
CA THR A 2 1.95 4.94 -23.04
C THR A 2 2.85 4.39 -21.92
N MET A 3 2.35 4.43 -20.69
CA MET A 3 2.99 3.73 -19.59
C MET A 3 3.17 2.26 -20.01
N THR A 4 4.33 1.69 -19.80
CA THR A 4 4.63 0.33 -20.28
C THR A 4 3.64 -0.65 -19.64
N GLU A 5 3.09 -1.55 -20.41
CA GLU A 5 2.11 -2.55 -19.96
C GLU A 5 2.60 -3.34 -18.74
N ASP A 6 3.92 -3.59 -18.69
CA ASP A 6 4.61 -4.19 -17.53
C ASP A 6 4.42 -3.38 -16.22
N VAL A 7 4.49 -2.04 -16.28
CA VAL A 7 4.29 -1.19 -15.08
C VAL A 7 2.84 -1.23 -14.61
N ILE A 8 1.90 -1.18 -15.55
CA ILE A 8 0.47 -1.26 -15.22
C ILE A 8 0.15 -2.62 -14.60
N GLN A 9 0.67 -3.70 -15.17
CA GLN A 9 0.49 -5.04 -14.65
C GLN A 9 1.09 -5.19 -13.25
N ARG A 10 2.27 -4.64 -12.99
CA ARG A 10 2.88 -4.63 -11.65
C ARG A 10 2.03 -3.87 -10.64
N ILE A 11 1.55 -2.68 -11.01
CA ILE A 11 0.66 -1.89 -10.14
C ILE A 11 -0.59 -2.69 -9.78
N THR A 12 -1.26 -3.29 -10.76
CA THR A 12 -2.51 -4.03 -10.55
C THR A 12 -2.32 -5.34 -9.81
N THR A 13 -1.16 -5.98 -9.94
CA THR A 13 -0.88 -7.27 -9.28
C THR A 13 -0.39 -7.09 -7.85
N PHE A 14 0.38 -6.03 -7.58
CA PHE A 14 1.10 -5.86 -6.31
C PHE A 14 0.43 -4.89 -5.35
N PHE A 15 -0.37 -3.95 -5.87
CA PHE A 15 -0.99 -2.89 -5.08
C PHE A 15 -2.51 -2.91 -5.15
N GLN A 16 -3.13 -2.52 -4.06
CA GLN A 16 -4.53 -2.11 -4.06
C GLN A 16 -4.59 -0.65 -4.47
N THR A 17 -5.42 -0.33 -5.45
CA THR A 17 -5.57 1.03 -5.96
C THR A 17 -6.87 1.63 -5.46
N SER A 18 -6.80 2.81 -4.86
CA SER A 18 -7.97 3.57 -4.45
C SER A 18 -7.86 5.02 -4.93
N PRO A 19 -8.86 5.55 -5.64
CA PRO A 19 -8.88 6.96 -6.03
C PRO A 19 -9.30 7.82 -4.83
N ASP A 20 -8.52 8.84 -4.53
CA ASP A 20 -8.90 9.92 -3.63
C ASP A 20 -9.37 11.11 -4.45
N VAL A 21 -10.67 11.13 -4.73
CA VAL A 21 -11.27 12.18 -5.58
C VAL A 21 -11.15 13.57 -4.97
N LYS A 22 -11.14 13.66 -3.64
CA LYS A 22 -11.06 14.94 -2.93
C LYS A 22 -9.70 15.60 -3.12
N ASN A 23 -8.64 14.82 -3.04
CA ASN A 23 -7.27 15.29 -3.19
C ASN A 23 -6.76 15.17 -4.63
N ARG A 24 -7.55 14.57 -5.55
CA ARG A 24 -7.16 14.26 -6.93
C ARG A 24 -5.91 13.38 -7.01
N GLU A 25 -5.84 12.40 -6.12
CA GLU A 25 -4.73 11.48 -5.98
C GLU A 25 -5.19 10.05 -6.22
N ILE A 26 -4.26 9.20 -6.64
CA ILE A 26 -4.45 7.75 -6.67
C ILE A 26 -3.54 7.18 -5.60
N LYS A 27 -4.15 6.50 -4.62
CA LYS A 27 -3.40 5.80 -3.57
C LYS A 27 -3.11 4.38 -4.02
N LEU A 28 -1.84 4.00 -3.92
CA LEU A 28 -1.37 2.65 -4.11
C LEU A 28 -1.00 2.09 -2.74
N GLU A 29 -1.71 1.09 -2.28
CA GLU A 29 -1.49 0.47 -0.98
C GLU A 29 -0.99 -0.96 -1.15
N TRP A 30 0.07 -1.29 -0.45
CA TRP A 30 0.55 -2.65 -0.31
C TRP A 30 0.26 -3.15 1.11
N SER A 31 -0.25 -4.37 1.22
CA SER A 31 -0.44 -5.05 2.50
C SER A 31 0.12 -6.47 2.41
N GLY A 32 0.98 -6.83 3.35
CA GLY A 32 1.64 -8.13 3.37
C GLY A 32 2.28 -8.44 4.71
N ASP A 33 3.04 -9.53 4.76
CA ASP A 33 3.77 -9.93 5.96
C ASP A 33 5.01 -9.03 6.14
N LYS A 34 5.42 -8.81 7.39
CA LYS A 34 6.63 -8.04 7.73
C LYS A 34 7.89 -8.60 7.04
N ARG A 35 7.93 -9.90 6.78
CA ARG A 35 9.05 -10.55 6.08
C ARG A 35 9.20 -10.13 4.64
N ASP A 36 8.09 -9.73 4.01
CA ASP A 36 8.05 -9.32 2.60
C ASP A 36 8.28 -7.80 2.43
N LEU A 37 8.43 -7.06 3.54
CA LEU A 37 8.62 -5.61 3.53
C LEU A 37 9.81 -5.16 2.66
N PRO A 38 11.02 -5.76 2.72
CA PRO A 38 12.13 -5.33 1.86
C PRO A 38 11.85 -5.50 0.37
N THR A 39 11.12 -6.56 0.01
CA THR A 39 10.70 -6.82 -1.38
C THR A 39 9.66 -5.80 -1.82
N ALA A 40 8.70 -5.47 -0.93
CA ALA A 40 7.70 -4.45 -1.18
C ALA A 40 8.31 -3.07 -1.36
N GLU A 41 9.26 -2.67 -0.53
CA GLU A 41 9.98 -1.40 -0.64
C GLU A 41 10.75 -1.28 -1.98
N ALA A 42 11.38 -2.37 -2.42
CA ALA A 42 12.05 -2.42 -3.71
C ALA A 42 11.07 -2.26 -4.88
N GLU A 43 9.90 -2.91 -4.84
CA GLU A 43 8.88 -2.77 -5.87
C GLU A 43 8.21 -1.38 -5.85
N ILE A 44 7.95 -0.81 -4.68
CA ILE A 44 7.47 0.57 -4.53
C ILE A 44 8.44 1.54 -5.20
N SER A 45 9.74 1.40 -4.92
CA SER A 45 10.77 2.26 -5.51
C SER A 45 10.87 2.13 -7.04
N ARG A 46 10.71 0.91 -7.58
CA ARG A 46 10.67 0.67 -9.03
C ARG A 46 9.46 1.32 -9.68
N VAL A 47 8.29 1.14 -9.09
CA VAL A 47 7.05 1.73 -9.59
C VAL A 47 7.13 3.25 -9.53
N GLN A 48 7.62 3.82 -8.43
CA GLN A 48 7.85 5.25 -8.30
C GLN A 48 8.75 5.79 -9.42
N ALA A 49 9.93 5.18 -9.62
CA ALA A 49 10.86 5.59 -10.66
C ALA A 49 10.23 5.53 -12.07
N SER A 50 9.43 4.49 -12.33
CA SER A 50 8.74 4.32 -13.60
C SER A 50 7.65 5.37 -13.83
N ILE A 51 6.89 5.71 -12.79
CA ILE A 51 5.85 6.76 -12.85
C ILE A 51 6.51 8.13 -13.08
N ILE A 52 7.57 8.44 -12.34
CA ILE A 52 8.30 9.71 -12.50
C ILE A 52 8.88 9.83 -13.92
N LYS A 53 9.49 8.77 -14.43
CA LYS A 53 10.05 8.74 -15.78
C LYS A 53 8.95 8.94 -16.84
N TRP A 54 7.84 8.24 -16.72
CA TRP A 54 6.70 8.40 -17.61
C TRP A 54 6.15 9.82 -17.56
N TYR A 55 5.89 10.33 -16.36
CA TYR A 55 5.37 11.68 -16.13
C TYR A 55 6.28 12.75 -16.77
N THR A 56 7.59 12.67 -16.52
CA THR A 56 8.57 13.61 -17.07
C THR A 56 8.61 13.55 -18.61
N SER A 57 8.55 12.34 -19.19
CA SER A 57 8.49 12.17 -20.63
C SER A 57 7.23 12.79 -21.25
N GLU A 58 6.06 12.55 -20.64
CA GLU A 58 4.79 13.12 -21.12
C GLU A 58 4.75 14.65 -20.98
N TYR A 59 5.30 15.18 -19.90
CA TYR A 59 5.42 16.62 -19.71
C TYR A 59 6.27 17.27 -20.82
N HIS A 60 7.45 16.70 -21.12
CA HIS A 60 8.33 17.22 -22.17
C HIS A 60 7.71 17.08 -23.56
N ASN A 61 7.10 15.95 -23.85
CA ASN A 61 6.41 15.74 -25.14
C ASN A 61 5.24 16.72 -25.30
N GLY A 62 4.42 16.89 -24.28
CA GLY A 62 3.29 17.82 -24.32
C GLY A 62 3.74 19.26 -24.48
N ARG A 63 4.84 19.66 -23.84
CA ARG A 63 5.41 21.00 -23.99
C ARG A 63 6.00 21.23 -25.37
N GLN A 64 6.74 20.29 -25.94
CA GLN A 64 7.27 20.38 -27.30
C GLN A 64 6.14 20.56 -28.32
N VAL A 65 5.07 19.79 -28.22
CA VAL A 65 3.91 19.91 -29.12
C VAL A 65 3.28 21.30 -29.00
N LEU A 66 3.14 21.86 -27.79
CA LEU A 66 2.61 23.22 -27.60
C LEU A 66 3.53 24.30 -28.20
N ASP A 67 4.84 24.13 -28.08
CA ASP A 67 5.82 25.09 -28.62
C ASP A 67 5.86 25.03 -30.19
N GLU A 68 5.59 23.87 -30.79
CA GLU A 68 5.51 23.68 -32.25
C GLU A 68 4.21 24.25 -32.86
N ILE A 69 3.18 24.47 -32.04
CA ILE A 69 1.90 25.05 -32.46
C ILE A 69 2.03 26.58 -32.56
N GLN A 70 2.46 27.05 -33.75
CA GLN A 70 2.63 28.49 -33.99
C GLN A 70 1.30 29.24 -34.22
N THR A 71 0.21 28.55 -34.54
CA THR A 71 -1.09 29.20 -34.80
C THR A 71 -2.26 28.40 -34.24
N PRO A 72 -3.02 28.94 -33.26
CA PRO A 72 -4.17 28.29 -32.65
C PRO A 72 -5.30 27.95 -33.62
N SER A 73 -5.32 28.61 -34.80
CA SER A 73 -6.37 28.43 -35.81
C SER A 73 -6.31 27.10 -36.59
N ALA A 74 -5.20 26.39 -36.51
CA ALA A 74 -5.00 25.11 -37.23
C ALA A 74 -5.44 23.90 -36.39
N ILE A 75 -5.81 24.07 -35.12
CA ILE A 75 -6.13 22.99 -34.20
C ILE A 75 -7.57 23.14 -33.73
N ASN A 76 -8.23 21.99 -33.61
CA ASN A 76 -9.51 21.89 -32.92
C ASN A 76 -9.37 22.53 -31.53
N SER A 77 -10.13 23.60 -31.26
CA SER A 77 -10.07 24.39 -30.04
C SER A 77 -10.20 23.54 -28.76
N GLU A 78 -10.92 22.41 -28.85
CA GLU A 78 -11.09 21.46 -27.77
C GLU A 78 -9.78 20.71 -27.45
N LEU A 79 -9.06 20.26 -28.48
CA LEU A 79 -7.78 19.57 -28.32
C LEU A 79 -6.74 20.51 -27.71
N TYR A 80 -6.69 21.75 -28.21
CA TYR A 80 -5.78 22.78 -27.71
C TYR A 80 -6.06 23.12 -26.23
N THR A 81 -7.33 23.31 -25.86
CA THR A 81 -7.73 23.55 -24.46
C THR A 81 -7.34 22.38 -23.56
N LYS A 82 -7.54 21.15 -24.03
CA LYS A 82 -7.17 19.94 -23.29
C LYS A 82 -5.66 19.82 -23.09
N MET A 83 -4.88 20.17 -24.11
CA MET A 83 -3.40 20.16 -24.02
C MET A 83 -2.88 21.25 -23.07
N ILE A 84 -3.43 22.47 -23.11
CA ILE A 84 -3.09 23.52 -22.16
C ILE A 84 -3.42 23.09 -20.73
N TYR A 85 -4.59 22.48 -20.52
CA TYR A 85 -4.99 22.01 -19.21
C TYR A 85 -4.04 20.93 -18.66
N LEU A 86 -3.68 19.95 -19.49
CA LEU A 86 -2.73 18.90 -19.12
C LEU A 86 -1.34 19.49 -18.81
N THR A 87 -0.84 20.37 -19.68
CA THR A 87 0.48 20.99 -19.50
C THR A 87 0.52 21.87 -18.27
N ARG A 88 -0.54 22.61 -17.98
CA ARG A 88 -0.65 23.43 -16.77
C ARG A 88 -0.67 22.58 -15.50
N ASN A 89 -1.39 21.49 -15.50
CA ASN A 89 -1.41 20.58 -14.34
C ASN A 89 -0.06 19.90 -14.15
N TRP A 90 0.63 19.54 -15.23
CA TRP A 90 1.96 18.93 -15.17
C TRP A 90 3.07 19.92 -14.84
N SER A 91 2.87 21.22 -15.08
CA SER A 91 3.85 22.25 -14.71
C SER A 91 4.02 22.41 -13.19
N LEU A 92 3.14 21.83 -12.38
CA LEU A 92 3.28 21.81 -10.93
C LEU A 92 4.49 20.95 -10.49
N TYR A 93 4.87 19.96 -11.30
CA TYR A 93 5.94 19.02 -11.00
C TYR A 93 6.85 18.81 -12.22
N PRO A 94 7.60 19.83 -12.68
CA PRO A 94 8.29 19.78 -13.97
C PRO A 94 9.35 18.68 -14.08
N ASN A 95 9.93 18.28 -12.95
CA ASN A 95 10.92 17.21 -12.87
C ASN A 95 10.34 15.88 -12.32
N GLY A 96 9.02 15.82 -12.13
CA GLY A 96 8.37 14.68 -11.47
C GLY A 96 8.52 14.66 -9.95
N ASP A 97 9.28 15.60 -9.38
CA ASP A 97 9.47 15.67 -7.92
C ASP A 97 8.16 16.04 -7.24
N GLY A 98 7.74 15.21 -6.30
CA GLY A 98 6.48 15.40 -5.57
C GLY A 98 5.22 14.85 -6.27
N CYS A 99 5.32 14.36 -7.52
CA CYS A 99 4.17 13.70 -8.16
C CYS A 99 3.85 12.33 -7.53
N VAL A 100 4.83 11.72 -6.87
CA VAL A 100 4.67 10.47 -6.11
C VAL A 100 5.25 10.66 -4.72
N THR A 101 4.42 10.46 -3.70
CA THR A 101 4.83 10.47 -2.29
C THR A 101 4.77 9.06 -1.71
N ILE A 102 5.81 8.68 -0.98
CA ILE A 102 5.87 7.39 -0.28
C ILE A 102 5.67 7.64 1.20
N SER A 103 4.68 6.97 1.80
CA SER A 103 4.46 6.98 3.23
C SER A 103 5.29 5.90 3.91
N SER A 104 5.73 6.17 5.13
CA SER A 104 6.41 5.16 5.95
C SER A 104 5.49 3.96 6.20
N PRO A 105 6.03 2.72 6.22
CA PRO A 105 5.23 1.54 6.45
C PRO A 105 4.60 1.55 7.85
N GLU A 106 3.30 1.31 7.91
CA GLU A 106 2.57 1.16 9.17
C GLU A 106 2.50 -0.33 9.55
N ILE A 107 3.20 -0.71 10.61
CA ILE A 107 3.18 -2.08 11.11
C ILE A 107 1.97 -2.26 12.03
N LYS A 108 0.94 -2.95 11.55
CA LYS A 108 -0.23 -3.34 12.36
C LYS A 108 -0.03 -4.75 12.89
N ASN A 109 -0.11 -4.93 14.20
CA ASN A 109 -0.14 -6.26 14.78
C ASN A 109 -1.43 -6.96 14.36
N LYS A 110 -1.30 -8.17 13.81
CA LYS A 110 -2.42 -8.99 13.34
C LYS A 110 -3.41 -9.30 14.46
N TYR A 111 -2.90 -9.39 15.68
CA TYR A 111 -3.72 -9.62 16.87
C TYR A 111 -3.54 -8.47 17.85
N PRO A 112 -4.60 -7.75 18.22
CA PRO A 112 -4.56 -6.74 19.26
C PRO A 112 -4.03 -7.36 20.55
N ALA A 113 -3.18 -6.65 21.29
CA ALA A 113 -2.62 -7.12 22.57
C ALA A 113 -3.71 -7.61 23.54
N ALA A 114 -4.89 -6.98 23.51
CA ALA A 114 -6.04 -7.36 24.30
C ALA A 114 -6.52 -8.80 24.03
N ILE A 115 -6.52 -9.25 22.78
CA ILE A 115 -6.91 -10.62 22.41
C ILE A 115 -5.87 -11.63 22.91
N CYS A 116 -4.58 -11.31 22.76
CA CYS A 116 -3.50 -12.17 23.26
C CYS A 116 -3.57 -12.31 24.79
N LEU A 117 -3.83 -11.23 25.53
CA LEU A 117 -3.99 -11.23 26.96
C LEU A 117 -5.23 -12.04 27.38
N ALA A 118 -6.37 -11.86 26.71
CA ALA A 118 -7.60 -12.60 27.01
C ALA A 118 -7.42 -14.11 26.79
N LEU A 119 -6.76 -14.52 25.69
CA LEU A 119 -6.45 -15.93 25.44
C LEU A 119 -5.48 -16.50 26.48
N GLY A 120 -4.43 -15.75 26.84
CA GLY A 120 -3.49 -16.15 27.90
C GLY A 120 -4.17 -16.34 29.24
N PHE A 121 -5.07 -15.41 29.60
CA PHE A 121 -5.84 -15.50 30.84
C PHE A 121 -6.78 -16.72 30.84
N PHE A 122 -7.51 -16.94 29.77
CA PHE A 122 -8.37 -18.11 29.62
C PHE A 122 -7.59 -19.43 29.71
N LEU A 123 -6.44 -19.52 29.05
CA LEU A 123 -5.60 -20.68 29.09
C LEU A 123 -5.07 -20.97 30.50
N SER A 124 -4.70 -19.92 31.26
CA SER A 124 -4.24 -20.08 32.66
C SER A 124 -5.32 -20.60 33.59
N ILE A 125 -6.59 -20.20 33.39
CA ILE A 125 -7.73 -20.72 34.16
C ILE A 125 -7.91 -22.21 33.87
N VAL A 126 -7.89 -22.61 32.57
CA VAL A 126 -8.06 -24.00 32.19
C VAL A 126 -6.96 -24.88 32.80
N ILE A 127 -5.70 -24.46 32.73
CA ILE A 127 -4.56 -25.16 33.33
C ILE A 127 -4.74 -25.27 34.85
N SER A 128 -5.15 -24.21 35.53
CA SER A 128 -5.37 -24.22 36.97
C SER A 128 -6.44 -25.20 37.39
N VAL A 129 -7.57 -25.24 36.66
CA VAL A 129 -8.67 -26.20 36.94
C VAL A 129 -8.20 -27.62 36.70
N MET A 130 -7.48 -27.89 35.60
CA MET A 130 -6.91 -29.21 35.31
C MET A 130 -5.96 -29.67 36.43
N PHE A 131 -5.11 -28.76 36.92
CA PHE A 131 -4.19 -29.08 38.01
C PHE A 131 -4.93 -29.41 39.31
N CYS A 132 -5.96 -28.67 39.65
CA CYS A 132 -6.81 -28.96 40.83
C CYS A 132 -7.51 -30.31 40.71
N LEU A 133 -8.02 -30.67 39.52
CA LEU A 133 -8.66 -31.97 39.30
C LEU A 133 -7.68 -33.14 39.43
N VAL A 134 -6.50 -33.02 38.83
CA VAL A 134 -5.45 -34.02 38.94
C VAL A 134 -5.03 -34.21 40.39
N LYS A 135 -4.81 -33.12 41.12
CA LYS A 135 -4.44 -33.17 42.52
C LYS A 135 -5.51 -33.90 43.34
N LYS A 136 -6.78 -33.57 43.14
CA LYS A 136 -7.88 -34.25 43.82
C LYS A 136 -7.92 -35.73 43.53
N MET A 137 -7.75 -36.12 42.26
CA MET A 137 -7.69 -37.54 41.87
C MET A 137 -6.54 -38.31 42.55
N VAL A 138 -5.36 -37.67 42.63
CA VAL A 138 -4.21 -38.27 43.31
C VAL A 138 -4.44 -38.44 44.82
N ASP A 139 -5.02 -37.42 45.45
CA ASP A 139 -5.33 -37.43 46.87
C ASP A 139 -6.36 -38.54 47.20
N GLU A 140 -7.43 -38.69 46.41
CA GLU A 140 -8.43 -39.78 46.52
C GLU A 140 -7.81 -41.16 46.28
N TYR A 141 -6.89 -41.29 45.35
CA TYR A 141 -6.21 -42.58 45.07
C TYR A 141 -5.29 -42.97 46.24
N GLN A 142 -4.60 -42.04 46.85
CA GLN A 142 -3.73 -42.27 48.02
C GLN A 142 -4.54 -42.66 49.26
N GLN A 143 -5.70 -42.07 49.46
CA GLN A 143 -6.59 -42.46 50.59
C GLN A 143 -7.17 -43.86 50.42
N ASN A 144 -7.50 -44.29 49.18
CA ASN A 144 -8.02 -45.62 48.92
C ASN A 144 -6.96 -46.73 48.93
N SER A 145 -5.67 -46.36 48.74
CA SER A 145 -4.55 -47.31 48.70
C SER A 145 -3.95 -47.55 50.10
N GLY A 146 -4.35 -46.79 51.09
CA GLY A 146 -3.84 -46.88 52.49
C GLY A 146 -4.68 -47.67 53.42
N GLN A 147 -5.77 -48.36 52.94
CA GLN A 147 -6.56 -49.33 53.63
C GLN A 147 -6.21 -50.75 53.18
#